data_611f6b7b2d7ac79f0c0ac312215c7290
#
_entry.id   611f6b7b2d7ac79f0c0ac312215c7290
#
_cell.length_a   1.000
_cell.length_b   1.000
_cell.length_c   1.000
_cell.angle_alpha   90.00
_cell.angle_beta   90.00
_cell.angle_gamma   90.00
#
_symmetry.space_group_name_H-M   'P 1'
#
loop_
_entity.id
_entity.type
_entity.pdbx_description
1 polymer ?
#
loop_
_entity_poly.entity_id
_entity_poly.type
_entity_poly.pdbx_seq_one_letter_code
_entity_poly.pdbx_strand_id
1 'polypeptide(L)'
;MRIEETAQALSEIERKTLIALKDGRLRNAEEISSSANINIDSVRRAIMWLKEKALVDLIENAKMHTALTASGKEALQKGLPERKFIEAIKQAGGRERLTEAQKKAGLQKEIDFVLGIAKRNAWISIHKEGNEIVLELTGLEKDLLQGRYASEVALKKIDAGEKLSEAENESLNEFIRRGFVEKRQIIERSVRMNDLGAEALAIVGKFAERKYVVDAGVPEIFLGKKQPYVQFLGNIRNKLVGLGFKEMYAPLITQEFYNFDALFQPQGHPARSWSDTYQLKQPKFGKLPDAKIVARVKAAHESGGNTGSRGWQYKWNEEIAKRLMPSAHGTAHSARQLVKGIEIPGKYFAIARCYRPDVVDATHLIEFNQLEGFVVDKSFNFRHLLGMLKQFAIEIAGAEEVKFLPDYYPFTEPSVQLSAKHPELGWIEFAGAGIFRPEMMLPLGIKEPALAWGIGIDRLAMFKLNIRDVRYLFSDDLGWLRKEKVVVG
;
A
#
# COMPACT_ATOMS: atom_id res chain seq x y z
N MET A 1 -19.29 -34.48 20.63
CA MET A 1 -18.54 -35.62 20.05
C MET A 1 -18.34 -36.65 21.16
N ARG A 2 -18.63 -37.95 20.94
CA ARG A 2 -18.47 -38.94 22.01
C ARG A 2 -16.98 -39.11 22.30
N ILE A 3 -16.58 -39.18 23.56
CA ILE A 3 -15.17 -39.30 23.97
C ILE A 3 -14.48 -40.51 23.34
N GLU A 4 -15.22 -41.57 23.08
CA GLU A 4 -14.76 -42.79 22.39
C GLU A 4 -14.30 -42.48 20.94
N GLU A 5 -15.09 -41.71 20.19
CA GLU A 5 -14.73 -41.31 18.82
C GLU A 5 -13.47 -40.41 18.81
N THR A 6 -13.34 -39.56 19.81
CA THR A 6 -12.16 -38.72 19.98
C THR A 6 -10.93 -39.55 20.33
N ALA A 7 -11.04 -40.49 21.27
CA ALA A 7 -9.95 -41.37 21.66
C ALA A 7 -9.50 -42.30 20.51
N GLN A 8 -10.45 -42.80 19.71
CA GLN A 8 -10.16 -43.59 18.50
C GLN A 8 -9.42 -42.77 17.43
N ALA A 9 -9.73 -41.46 17.32
CA ALA A 9 -9.15 -40.58 16.33
C ALA A 9 -7.75 -40.03 16.72
N LEU A 10 -7.19 -40.40 17.86
CA LEU A 10 -5.87 -39.99 18.31
C LEU A 10 -4.75 -40.68 17.53
N SER A 11 -3.87 -39.93 16.94
CA SER A 11 -2.63 -40.40 16.32
C SER A 11 -1.61 -40.87 17.38
N GLU A 12 -0.59 -41.60 16.95
CA GLU A 12 0.49 -42.07 17.83
C GLU A 12 1.17 -40.92 18.59
N ILE A 13 1.42 -39.78 17.87
CA ILE A 13 2.07 -38.60 18.45
C ILE A 13 1.17 -37.95 19.50
N GLU A 14 -0.15 -37.85 19.25
CA GLU A 14 -1.10 -37.28 20.20
C GLU A 14 -1.23 -38.16 21.45
N ARG A 15 -1.27 -39.50 21.27
CA ARG A 15 -1.29 -40.47 22.39
C ARG A 15 -0.05 -40.35 23.27
N LYS A 16 1.14 -40.34 22.67
CA LYS A 16 2.41 -40.14 23.38
C LYS A 16 2.47 -38.81 24.13
N THR A 17 1.96 -37.73 23.49
CA THR A 17 1.89 -36.41 24.09
C THR A 17 0.94 -36.37 25.29
N LEU A 18 -0.26 -37.01 25.21
CA LEU A 18 -1.17 -37.13 26.36
C LEU A 18 -0.58 -37.99 27.48
N ILE A 19 0.11 -39.08 27.15
CA ILE A 19 0.82 -39.89 28.15
C ILE A 19 1.86 -39.08 28.91
N ALA A 20 2.59 -38.23 28.21
CA ALA A 20 3.57 -37.34 28.85
C ALA A 20 2.93 -36.30 29.77
N LEU A 21 1.64 -36.00 29.62
CA LEU A 21 0.86 -35.05 30.42
C LEU A 21 0.00 -35.74 31.50
N LYS A 22 0.13 -37.04 31.70
CA LYS A 22 -0.75 -37.85 32.57
C LYS A 22 -0.78 -37.42 34.04
N ASP A 23 0.24 -36.70 34.50
CA ASP A 23 0.33 -36.22 35.90
C ASP A 23 -0.41 -34.88 36.10
N GLY A 24 -1.05 -34.34 35.06
CA GLY A 24 -1.81 -33.08 35.10
C GLY A 24 -0.98 -31.80 35.33
N ARG A 25 0.35 -31.92 35.35
CA ARG A 25 1.24 -30.75 35.53
C ARG A 25 1.34 -29.93 34.25
N LEU A 26 1.48 -28.61 34.43
CA LEU A 26 1.79 -27.72 33.34
C LEU A 26 3.20 -27.98 32.82
N ARG A 27 3.33 -28.22 31.52
CA ARG A 27 4.60 -28.48 30.83
C ARG A 27 4.70 -27.64 29.56
N ASN A 28 5.91 -27.22 29.20
CA ASN A 28 6.19 -26.64 27.91
C ASN A 28 6.48 -27.70 26.84
N ALA A 29 6.59 -27.31 25.58
CA ALA A 29 6.81 -28.26 24.47
C ALA A 29 8.18 -28.96 24.56
N GLU A 30 9.20 -28.33 25.12
CA GLU A 30 10.55 -28.87 25.33
C GLU A 30 10.54 -30.01 26.35
N GLU A 31 9.87 -29.82 27.50
CA GLU A 31 9.71 -30.82 28.54
C GLU A 31 8.95 -32.05 28.06
N ILE A 32 7.88 -31.85 27.27
CA ILE A 32 7.11 -32.91 26.66
C ILE A 32 7.93 -33.67 25.61
N SER A 33 8.66 -32.96 24.75
CA SER A 33 9.56 -33.52 23.76
C SER A 33 10.59 -34.45 24.39
N SER A 34 11.20 -34.01 25.48
CA SER A 34 12.21 -34.81 26.22
C SER A 34 11.58 -36.03 26.90
N SER A 35 10.41 -35.87 27.55
CA SER A 35 9.76 -36.97 28.29
C SER A 35 9.10 -38.00 27.39
N ALA A 36 8.57 -37.61 26.23
CA ALA A 36 7.92 -38.50 25.27
C ALA A 36 8.86 -39.06 24.20
N ASN A 37 10.08 -38.58 24.12
CA ASN A 37 11.06 -38.85 23.05
C ASN A 37 10.50 -38.61 21.66
N ILE A 38 9.91 -37.42 21.48
CA ILE A 38 9.29 -36.97 20.22
C ILE A 38 9.96 -35.65 19.80
N ASN A 39 10.14 -35.46 18.51
CA ASN A 39 10.64 -34.16 17.97
C ASN A 39 9.75 -32.99 18.41
N ILE A 40 10.36 -31.89 18.84
CA ILE A 40 9.68 -30.73 19.40
C ILE A 40 8.60 -30.14 18.48
N ASP A 41 8.83 -30.11 17.14
CA ASP A 41 7.84 -29.58 16.19
C ASP A 41 6.63 -30.53 16.06
N SER A 42 6.84 -31.83 16.24
CA SER A 42 5.76 -32.80 16.28
C SER A 42 4.94 -32.66 17.57
N VAL A 43 5.59 -32.39 18.70
CA VAL A 43 4.90 -32.07 19.96
C VAL A 43 4.09 -30.77 19.85
N ARG A 44 4.65 -29.73 19.29
CA ARG A 44 3.91 -28.48 19.07
C ARG A 44 2.64 -28.68 18.24
N ARG A 45 2.72 -29.48 17.18
CA ARG A 45 1.55 -29.83 16.37
C ARG A 45 0.55 -30.68 17.15
N ALA A 46 1.00 -31.67 17.86
CA ALA A 46 0.13 -32.53 18.69
C ALA A 46 -0.61 -31.72 19.76
N ILE A 47 0.04 -30.76 20.42
CA ILE A 47 -0.59 -29.86 21.38
C ILE A 47 -1.75 -29.10 20.74
N MET A 48 -1.55 -28.57 19.53
CA MET A 48 -2.61 -27.84 18.83
C MET A 48 -3.79 -28.74 18.46
N TRP A 49 -3.54 -29.94 17.96
CA TRP A 49 -4.59 -30.91 17.66
C TRP A 49 -5.33 -31.41 18.90
N LEU A 50 -4.62 -31.62 20.02
CA LEU A 50 -5.23 -31.99 21.29
C LEU A 50 -6.07 -30.85 21.88
N LYS A 51 -5.64 -29.58 21.70
CA LYS A 51 -6.45 -28.41 22.06
C LYS A 51 -7.72 -28.32 21.22
N GLU A 52 -7.63 -28.55 19.91
CA GLU A 52 -8.79 -28.54 19.00
C GLU A 52 -9.80 -29.65 19.40
N LYS A 53 -9.30 -30.79 19.86
CA LYS A 53 -10.11 -31.89 20.40
C LYS A 53 -10.57 -31.66 21.84
N ALA A 54 -10.27 -30.53 22.44
CA ALA A 54 -10.59 -30.15 23.82
C ALA A 54 -10.05 -31.12 24.89
N LEU A 55 -8.90 -31.76 24.64
CA LEU A 55 -8.28 -32.74 25.55
C LEU A 55 -7.18 -32.13 26.43
N VAL A 56 -6.76 -30.92 26.16
CA VAL A 56 -5.74 -30.20 26.90
C VAL A 56 -6.10 -28.72 27.08
N ASP A 57 -5.65 -28.12 28.16
CA ASP A 57 -5.71 -26.70 28.41
C ASP A 57 -4.36 -26.06 28.02
N LEU A 58 -4.38 -25.12 27.12
CA LEU A 58 -3.22 -24.34 26.70
C LEU A 58 -3.23 -22.98 27.40
N ILE A 59 -2.18 -22.69 28.16
CA ILE A 59 -1.98 -21.41 28.87
C ILE A 59 -0.89 -20.65 28.14
N GLU A 60 -1.21 -19.43 27.72
CA GLU A 60 -0.27 -18.54 27.05
C GLU A 60 0.08 -17.39 27.99
N ASN A 61 1.36 -17.26 28.34
CA ASN A 61 1.88 -16.15 29.12
C ASN A 61 2.75 -15.27 28.24
N ALA A 62 2.32 -14.04 28.04
CA ALA A 62 3.09 -13.06 27.31
C ALA A 62 4.14 -12.42 28.23
N LYS A 63 5.41 -12.61 27.92
CA LYS A 63 6.52 -11.96 28.60
C LYS A 63 7.21 -10.98 27.65
N MET A 64 7.52 -9.80 28.15
CA MET A 64 8.35 -8.84 27.41
C MET A 64 9.81 -9.22 27.61
N HIS A 65 10.46 -9.55 26.53
CA HIS A 65 11.90 -9.84 26.50
C HIS A 65 12.63 -8.66 25.87
N THR A 66 13.71 -8.24 26.53
CA THR A 66 14.57 -7.15 26.08
C THR A 66 15.85 -7.77 25.55
N ALA A 67 16.21 -7.47 24.31
CA ALA A 67 17.39 -8.03 23.66
C ALA A 67 18.19 -6.96 22.93
N LEU A 68 19.50 -7.18 22.80
CA LEU A 68 20.35 -6.31 22.00
C LEU A 68 20.09 -6.54 20.50
N THR A 69 20.00 -5.46 19.74
CA THR A 69 20.04 -5.47 18.29
C THR A 69 21.47 -5.73 17.77
N ALA A 70 21.64 -5.86 16.46
CA ALA A 70 22.98 -5.95 15.86
C ALA A 70 23.86 -4.74 16.22
N SER A 71 23.27 -3.52 16.18
CA SER A 71 23.95 -2.28 16.57
C SER A 71 24.26 -2.24 18.07
N GLY A 72 23.37 -2.79 18.91
CA GLY A 72 23.59 -2.91 20.35
C GLY A 72 24.77 -3.86 20.66
N LYS A 73 24.86 -4.99 19.99
CA LYS A 73 25.99 -5.93 20.12
C LYS A 73 27.33 -5.32 19.66
N GLU A 74 27.29 -4.55 18.57
CA GLU A 74 28.46 -3.81 18.12
C GLU A 74 28.90 -2.74 19.13
N ALA A 75 27.95 -1.99 19.70
CA ALA A 75 28.23 -1.00 20.74
C ALA A 75 28.78 -1.65 22.02
N LEU A 76 28.30 -2.85 22.37
CA LEU A 76 28.83 -3.62 23.51
C LEU A 76 30.29 -4.05 23.28
N GLN A 77 30.67 -4.47 22.06
CA GLN A 77 32.02 -4.92 21.74
C GLN A 77 33.02 -3.79 21.50
N LYS A 78 32.59 -2.74 20.77
CA LYS A 78 33.49 -1.66 20.31
C LYS A 78 33.36 -0.38 21.13
N GLY A 79 32.53 -0.38 22.19
CA GLY A 79 32.20 0.80 22.99
C GLY A 79 31.10 1.65 22.38
N LEU A 80 30.37 2.35 23.25
CA LEU A 80 29.33 3.29 22.85
C LEU A 80 29.91 4.45 22.00
N PRO A 81 29.14 5.08 21.11
CA PRO A 81 29.58 6.21 20.29
C PRO A 81 30.22 7.35 21.10
N GLU A 82 29.66 7.66 22.28
CA GLU A 82 30.21 8.66 23.19
C GLU A 82 31.58 8.26 23.77
N ARG A 83 31.84 6.98 24.02
CA ARG A 83 33.17 6.50 24.39
C ARG A 83 34.18 6.74 23.28
N LYS A 84 33.88 6.30 22.06
CA LYS A 84 34.74 6.48 20.89
C LYS A 84 35.08 7.95 20.66
N PHE A 85 34.11 8.84 20.91
CA PHE A 85 34.29 10.26 20.74
C PHE A 85 35.25 10.83 21.77
N ILE A 86 35.09 10.49 23.07
CA ILE A 86 35.98 10.93 24.13
C ILE A 86 37.40 10.33 24.00
N GLU A 87 37.48 9.05 23.56
CA GLU A 87 38.77 8.41 23.25
C GLU A 87 39.52 9.12 22.12
N ALA A 88 38.81 9.56 21.06
CA ALA A 88 39.39 10.31 19.97
C ALA A 88 39.98 11.65 20.44
N ILE A 89 39.29 12.37 21.35
CA ILE A 89 39.81 13.63 21.92
C ILE A 89 41.00 13.34 22.83
N LYS A 90 40.97 12.27 23.64
CA LYS A 90 42.06 11.87 24.50
C LYS A 90 43.31 11.53 23.74
N GLN A 91 43.19 10.78 22.63
CA GLN A 91 44.34 10.44 21.73
C GLN A 91 44.96 11.68 21.09
N ALA A 92 44.21 12.77 20.94
CA ALA A 92 44.69 14.05 20.48
C ALA A 92 45.34 14.93 21.56
N GLY A 93 45.62 14.36 22.76
CA GLY A 93 46.21 15.11 23.89
C GLY A 93 45.21 15.83 24.76
N GLY A 94 43.90 15.47 24.69
CA GLY A 94 42.84 16.04 25.52
C GLY A 94 42.17 17.29 24.94
N ARG A 95 42.63 17.78 23.79
CA ARG A 95 42.07 18.93 23.09
C ARG A 95 42.03 18.65 21.59
N GLU A 96 40.88 18.83 20.95
CA GLU A 96 40.70 18.55 19.53
C GLU A 96 39.58 19.40 18.90
N ARG A 97 39.64 19.65 17.60
CA ARG A 97 38.54 20.29 16.84
C ARG A 97 37.39 19.33 16.70
N LEU A 98 36.17 19.85 16.81
CA LEU A 98 34.93 19.02 16.70
C LEU A 98 34.90 18.16 15.43
N THR A 99 35.27 18.75 14.28
CA THR A 99 35.28 18.07 12.98
C THR A 99 36.26 16.91 12.92
N GLU A 100 37.45 17.08 13.52
CA GLU A 100 38.47 16.04 13.58
C GLU A 100 38.14 14.93 14.58
N ALA A 101 37.61 15.32 15.77
CA ALA A 101 37.14 14.36 16.75
C ALA A 101 36.00 13.50 16.20
N GLN A 102 35.04 14.11 15.49
CA GLN A 102 33.95 13.43 14.80
C GLN A 102 34.45 12.43 13.76
N LYS A 103 35.40 12.83 12.91
CA LYS A 103 35.98 11.99 11.88
C LYS A 103 36.76 10.81 12.46
N LYS A 104 37.59 11.06 13.49
CA LYS A 104 38.37 10.01 14.19
C LYS A 104 37.47 9.02 14.91
N ALA A 105 36.37 9.48 15.50
CA ALA A 105 35.36 8.62 16.17
C ALA A 105 34.42 7.88 15.19
N GLY A 106 34.46 8.20 13.89
CA GLY A 106 33.60 7.59 12.86
C GLY A 106 32.11 7.96 12.97
N LEU A 107 31.80 9.13 13.56
CA LEU A 107 30.44 9.58 13.85
C LEU A 107 29.91 10.48 12.73
N GLN A 108 28.92 10.04 11.96
CA GLN A 108 28.31 10.86 10.90
C GLN A 108 26.96 11.46 11.28
N LYS A 109 26.05 10.66 11.83
CA LYS A 109 24.67 11.08 12.13
C LYS A 109 24.38 11.29 13.61
N GLU A 110 25.22 10.79 14.49
CA GLU A 110 24.98 10.79 15.96
C GLU A 110 25.73 11.87 16.72
N ILE A 111 26.46 12.74 16.02
CA ILE A 111 27.35 13.71 16.66
C ILE A 111 26.64 14.67 17.62
N ASP A 112 25.48 15.18 17.23
CA ASP A 112 24.70 16.12 18.07
C ASP A 112 24.25 15.45 19.38
N PHE A 113 23.86 14.18 19.28
CA PHE A 113 23.45 13.40 20.43
C PHE A 113 24.64 13.10 21.36
N VAL A 114 25.76 12.68 20.79
CA VAL A 114 27.01 12.40 21.52
C VAL A 114 27.54 13.66 22.22
N LEU A 115 27.54 14.80 21.53
CA LEU A 115 27.87 16.10 22.12
C LEU A 115 26.94 16.47 23.28
N GLY A 116 25.65 16.19 23.13
CA GLY A 116 24.65 16.42 24.17
C GLY A 116 24.95 15.61 25.44
N ILE A 117 25.31 14.34 25.27
CA ILE A 117 25.71 13.45 26.39
C ILE A 117 27.02 13.93 27.00
N ALA A 118 28.06 14.18 26.19
CA ALA A 118 29.36 14.61 26.67
C ALA A 118 29.29 15.94 27.46
N LYS A 119 28.43 16.87 27.00
CA LYS A 119 28.16 18.13 27.69
C LYS A 119 27.37 17.94 29.00
N ARG A 120 26.33 17.10 28.97
CA ARG A 120 25.51 16.83 30.18
C ARG A 120 26.32 16.20 31.28
N ASN A 121 27.25 15.31 30.93
CA ASN A 121 28.13 14.67 31.88
C ASN A 121 29.40 15.51 32.21
N ALA A 122 29.48 16.73 31.68
CA ALA A 122 30.61 17.63 31.83
C ALA A 122 31.98 16.99 31.45
N TRP A 123 32.03 16.07 30.49
CA TRP A 123 33.27 15.42 30.06
C TRP A 123 34.11 16.33 29.16
N ILE A 124 33.46 17.30 28.53
CA ILE A 124 34.10 18.25 27.63
C ILE A 124 33.70 19.69 27.95
N SER A 125 34.64 20.61 27.80
CA SER A 125 34.40 22.04 27.64
C SER A 125 34.46 22.40 26.14
N ILE A 126 33.66 23.39 25.75
CA ILE A 126 33.53 23.80 24.34
C ILE A 126 34.00 25.23 24.21
N HIS A 127 35.03 25.44 23.40
CA HIS A 127 35.61 26.75 23.11
C HIS A 127 35.40 27.11 21.63
N LYS A 128 35.15 28.37 21.34
CA LYS A 128 35.06 28.86 19.99
C LYS A 128 36.32 29.61 19.63
N GLU A 129 37.07 29.09 18.66
CA GLU A 129 38.32 29.71 18.16
C GLU A 129 38.11 30.12 16.70
N GLY A 130 37.80 31.41 16.47
CA GLY A 130 37.41 31.90 15.16
C GLY A 130 36.09 31.27 14.68
N ASN A 131 36.14 30.57 13.55
CA ASN A 131 35.00 29.86 12.97
C ASN A 131 34.94 28.37 13.37
N GLU A 132 35.88 27.90 14.22
CA GLU A 132 35.97 26.50 14.61
C GLU A 132 35.55 26.27 16.05
N ILE A 133 35.01 25.09 16.32
CA ILE A 133 34.67 24.63 17.66
C ILE A 133 35.77 23.67 18.10
N VAL A 134 36.40 24.02 19.24
CA VAL A 134 37.44 23.22 19.91
C VAL A 134 36.87 22.61 21.19
N LEU A 135 37.13 21.34 21.37
CA LEU A 135 36.70 20.55 22.51
C LEU A 135 37.92 20.25 23.39
N GLU A 136 37.75 20.35 24.70
CA GLU A 136 38.79 20.03 25.69
C GLU A 136 38.21 19.15 26.81
N LEU A 137 38.93 18.08 27.17
CA LEU A 137 38.52 17.15 28.23
C LEU A 137 38.64 17.84 29.59
N THR A 138 37.66 17.60 30.46
CA THR A 138 37.58 18.24 31.79
C THR A 138 38.23 17.41 32.90
N GLY A 139 38.54 16.13 32.63
CA GLY A 139 39.01 15.17 33.65
C GLY A 139 37.90 14.36 34.31
N LEU A 140 36.63 14.66 34.06
CA LEU A 140 35.47 13.96 34.61
C LEU A 140 35.07 12.72 33.76
N GLU A 141 35.70 12.49 32.64
CA GLU A 141 35.47 11.35 31.71
C GLU A 141 36.14 10.05 32.21
N LYS A 142 36.77 10.02 33.35
CA LYS A 142 37.55 8.86 33.88
C LYS A 142 36.68 7.59 33.98
N ASP A 143 35.48 7.70 34.52
CA ASP A 143 34.58 6.55 34.68
C ASP A 143 34.14 5.97 33.33
N LEU A 144 33.88 6.80 32.31
CA LEU A 144 33.62 6.35 30.94
C LEU A 144 34.81 5.56 30.39
N LEU A 145 36.01 6.13 30.49
CA LEU A 145 37.24 5.52 29.95
C LEU A 145 37.66 4.24 30.71
N GLN A 146 37.29 4.09 31.97
CA GLN A 146 37.54 2.90 32.81
C GLN A 146 36.43 1.82 32.69
N GLY A 147 35.43 2.03 31.83
CA GLY A 147 34.31 1.07 31.66
C GLY A 147 33.31 1.07 32.82
N ARG A 148 33.29 2.12 33.64
CA ARG A 148 32.35 2.29 34.76
C ARG A 148 31.14 3.16 34.43
N TYR A 149 31.05 3.58 33.17
CA TYR A 149 29.91 4.37 32.69
C TYR A 149 28.60 3.59 32.82
N ALA A 150 27.63 4.14 33.56
CA ALA A 150 26.39 3.45 33.90
C ALA A 150 25.64 2.88 32.68
N SER A 151 25.62 3.59 31.54
CA SER A 151 24.98 3.11 30.31
C SER A 151 25.70 1.89 29.72
N GLU A 152 27.04 1.81 29.78
CA GLU A 152 27.76 0.61 29.32
C GLU A 152 27.53 -0.58 30.22
N VAL A 153 27.45 -0.34 31.54
CA VAL A 153 27.11 -1.38 32.50
C VAL A 153 25.67 -1.89 32.27
N ALA A 154 24.75 -1.00 32.05
CA ALA A 154 23.36 -1.37 31.70
C ALA A 154 23.27 -2.20 30.40
N LEU A 155 24.06 -1.85 29.37
CA LEU A 155 24.08 -2.60 28.11
C LEU A 155 24.62 -4.03 28.33
N LYS A 156 25.64 -4.21 29.19
CA LYS A 156 26.17 -5.54 29.55
C LYS A 156 25.13 -6.38 30.30
N LYS A 157 24.40 -5.77 31.24
CA LYS A 157 23.34 -6.46 32.01
C LYS A 157 22.18 -6.88 31.09
N ILE A 158 21.83 -6.06 30.10
CA ILE A 158 20.78 -6.42 29.15
C ILE A 158 21.21 -7.63 28.32
N ASP A 159 22.46 -7.71 27.89
CA ASP A 159 22.98 -8.86 27.13
C ASP A 159 23.03 -10.13 28.01
N ALA A 160 23.39 -9.99 29.29
CA ALA A 160 23.40 -11.09 30.24
C ALA A 160 21.99 -11.50 30.75
N GLY A 161 20.91 -10.77 30.35
CA GLY A 161 19.56 -11.03 30.84
C GLY A 161 19.34 -10.70 32.32
N GLU A 162 20.18 -9.85 32.90
CA GLU A 162 20.09 -9.44 34.29
C GLU A 162 19.06 -8.33 34.52
N LYS A 163 18.52 -8.26 35.72
CA LYS A 163 17.58 -7.17 36.10
C LYS A 163 18.32 -5.84 36.22
N LEU A 164 17.75 -4.83 35.59
CA LEU A 164 18.24 -3.45 35.72
C LEU A 164 17.71 -2.80 36.98
N SER A 165 18.50 -1.93 37.58
CA SER A 165 18.08 -1.02 38.67
C SER A 165 17.20 0.12 38.11
N GLU A 166 16.53 0.88 38.97
CA GLU A 166 15.71 2.01 38.56
C GLU A 166 16.49 3.05 37.76
N ALA A 167 17.72 3.36 38.16
CA ALA A 167 18.59 4.29 37.45
C ALA A 167 19.04 3.76 36.09
N GLU A 168 19.23 2.45 35.93
CA GLU A 168 19.60 1.82 34.66
C GLU A 168 18.43 1.71 33.69
N ASN A 169 17.19 1.76 34.19
CA ASN A 169 15.99 1.78 33.33
C ASN A 169 15.84 3.06 32.48
N GLU A 170 16.40 4.18 32.93
CA GLU A 170 16.49 5.39 32.11
C GLU A 170 17.38 5.14 30.87
N SER A 171 18.52 4.46 31.08
CA SER A 171 19.41 4.05 29.97
C SER A 171 18.73 3.08 28.99
N LEU A 172 17.87 2.19 29.48
CA LEU A 172 17.10 1.26 28.62
C LEU A 172 16.21 2.02 27.64
N ASN A 173 15.48 3.04 28.06
CA ASN A 173 14.63 3.83 27.20
C ASN A 173 15.44 4.61 26.15
N GLU A 174 16.62 5.10 26.52
CA GLU A 174 17.55 5.72 25.60
C GLU A 174 18.07 4.72 24.56
N PHE A 175 18.46 3.52 24.96
CA PHE A 175 18.92 2.47 24.07
C PHE A 175 17.86 2.00 23.09
N ILE A 176 16.59 1.95 23.49
CA ILE A 176 15.46 1.66 22.57
C ILE A 176 15.34 2.76 21.51
N ARG A 177 15.41 4.03 21.91
CA ARG A 177 15.35 5.17 20.97
C ARG A 177 16.53 5.19 20.00
N ARG A 178 17.71 4.77 20.44
CA ARG A 178 18.93 4.66 19.62
C ARG A 178 19.00 3.38 18.79
N GLY A 179 18.04 2.48 18.94
CA GLY A 179 18.01 1.22 18.23
C GLY A 179 19.06 0.19 18.67
N PHE A 180 19.64 0.33 19.86
CA PHE A 180 20.59 -0.64 20.43
C PHE A 180 19.87 -1.81 21.10
N VAL A 181 18.64 -1.57 21.57
CA VAL A 181 17.83 -2.54 22.29
C VAL A 181 16.45 -2.60 21.66
N GLU A 182 15.90 -3.80 21.55
CA GLU A 182 14.52 -4.03 21.15
C GLU A 182 13.76 -4.77 22.24
N LYS A 183 12.47 -4.44 22.38
CA LYS A 183 11.54 -5.19 23.23
C LYS A 183 10.72 -6.10 22.32
N ARG A 184 10.79 -7.42 22.57
CA ARG A 184 9.98 -8.42 21.88
C ARG A 184 9.05 -9.09 22.88
N GLN A 185 7.81 -9.25 22.49
CA GLN A 185 6.87 -10.05 23.25
C GLN A 185 7.12 -11.53 22.90
N ILE A 186 7.52 -12.31 23.88
CA ILE A 186 7.65 -13.76 23.77
C ILE A 186 6.42 -14.38 24.43
N ILE A 187 5.70 -15.22 23.70
CA ILE A 187 4.57 -15.96 24.23
C ILE A 187 5.09 -17.33 24.67
N GLU A 188 5.20 -17.53 25.97
CA GLU A 188 5.48 -18.83 26.56
C GLU A 188 4.19 -19.63 26.62
N ARG A 189 4.21 -20.83 26.03
CA ARG A 189 3.07 -21.74 25.99
C ARG A 189 3.32 -22.92 26.91
N SER A 190 2.42 -23.12 27.85
CA SER A 190 2.38 -24.28 28.72
C SER A 190 1.06 -25.00 28.54
N VAL A 191 1.09 -26.33 28.60
CA VAL A 191 -0.06 -27.18 28.38
C VAL A 191 -0.19 -28.16 29.52
N ARG A 192 -1.43 -28.49 29.88
CA ARG A 192 -1.76 -29.59 30.79
C ARG A 192 -2.93 -30.40 30.23
N MET A 193 -2.98 -31.65 30.59
CA MET A 193 -4.13 -32.49 30.30
C MET A 193 -5.33 -32.07 31.18
N ASN A 194 -6.50 -31.98 30.61
CA ASN A 194 -7.76 -31.75 31.32
C ASN A 194 -8.53 -33.06 31.57
N ASP A 195 -9.70 -32.96 32.22
CA ASP A 195 -10.53 -34.13 32.58
C ASP A 195 -10.92 -34.96 31.36
N LEU A 196 -11.32 -34.32 30.25
CA LEU A 196 -11.66 -35.02 28.99
C LEU A 196 -10.43 -35.72 28.39
N GLY A 197 -9.25 -35.14 28.50
CA GLY A 197 -7.99 -35.75 28.11
C GLY A 197 -7.66 -36.99 28.95
N ALA A 198 -7.92 -36.94 30.26
CA ALA A 198 -7.74 -38.07 31.14
C ALA A 198 -8.72 -39.22 30.83
N GLU A 199 -9.98 -38.90 30.58
CA GLU A 199 -10.99 -39.89 30.13
C GLU A 199 -10.59 -40.50 28.79
N ALA A 200 -10.18 -39.71 27.83
CA ALA A 200 -9.72 -40.19 26.52
C ALA A 200 -8.50 -41.11 26.66
N LEU A 201 -7.53 -40.75 27.53
CA LEU A 201 -6.34 -41.54 27.78
C LEU A 201 -6.67 -42.90 28.44
N ALA A 202 -7.66 -42.94 29.35
CA ALA A 202 -8.08 -44.18 30.02
C ALA A 202 -8.66 -45.23 29.04
N ILE A 203 -9.27 -44.79 27.95
CA ILE A 203 -9.91 -45.68 26.97
C ILE A 203 -9.10 -45.88 25.69
N VAL A 204 -8.09 -45.03 25.43
CA VAL A 204 -7.33 -45.03 24.18
C VAL A 204 -6.65 -46.38 23.88
N GLY A 205 -6.23 -47.11 24.93
CA GLY A 205 -5.63 -48.44 24.78
C GLY A 205 -6.57 -49.54 24.22
N LYS A 206 -7.89 -49.29 24.22
CA LYS A 206 -8.89 -50.19 23.62
C LYS A 206 -8.95 -50.08 22.09
N PHE A 207 -8.38 -49.04 21.54
CA PHE A 207 -8.41 -48.75 20.09
C PHE A 207 -7.04 -49.02 19.47
N ALA A 208 -7.03 -49.65 18.30
CA ALA A 208 -5.83 -49.80 17.49
C ALA A 208 -5.30 -48.41 17.09
N GLU A 209 -3.99 -48.30 16.94
CA GLU A 209 -3.39 -47.05 16.44
C GLU A 209 -3.96 -46.71 15.07
N ARG A 210 -4.29 -45.41 14.89
CA ARG A 210 -4.81 -44.92 13.63
C ARG A 210 -3.70 -45.02 12.56
N LYS A 211 -3.90 -45.89 11.58
CA LYS A 211 -3.03 -45.93 10.40
C LYS A 211 -3.12 -44.59 9.69
N TYR A 212 -1.97 -44.07 9.29
CA TYR A 212 -1.92 -42.84 8.52
C TYR A 212 -2.70 -43.03 7.21
N VAL A 213 -3.79 -42.32 7.03
CA VAL A 213 -4.59 -42.38 5.81
C VAL A 213 -4.09 -41.25 4.92
N VAL A 214 -3.36 -41.63 3.86
CA VAL A 214 -2.77 -40.67 2.90
C VAL A 214 -3.84 -39.82 2.21
N ASP A 215 -5.05 -40.41 2.05
CA ASP A 215 -6.22 -39.77 1.44
C ASP A 215 -7.14 -39.07 2.45
N ALA A 216 -6.68 -38.86 3.69
CA ALA A 216 -7.45 -38.07 4.65
C ALA A 216 -7.60 -36.65 4.11
N GLY A 217 -8.84 -36.19 3.97
CA GLY A 217 -9.13 -34.84 3.47
C GLY A 217 -8.35 -33.79 4.27
N VAL A 218 -7.48 -33.09 3.60
CA VAL A 218 -6.77 -31.96 4.18
C VAL A 218 -7.75 -30.81 4.33
N PRO A 219 -7.76 -30.09 5.46
CA PRO A 219 -8.57 -28.89 5.58
C PRO A 219 -8.30 -27.97 4.38
N GLU A 220 -9.36 -27.52 3.73
CA GLU A 220 -9.25 -26.61 2.61
C GLU A 220 -8.67 -25.28 3.11
N ILE A 221 -7.42 -24.98 2.76
CA ILE A 221 -6.75 -23.76 3.15
C ILE A 221 -6.89 -22.75 2.02
N PHE A 222 -7.60 -21.67 2.29
CA PHE A 222 -7.71 -20.55 1.36
C PHE A 222 -6.55 -19.57 1.61
N LEU A 223 -5.57 -19.58 0.71
CA LEU A 223 -4.52 -18.57 0.71
C LEU A 223 -5.13 -17.20 0.40
N GLY A 224 -4.63 -16.17 1.07
CA GLY A 224 -5.02 -14.80 0.78
C GLY A 224 -4.64 -14.43 -0.66
N LYS A 225 -5.60 -13.85 -1.41
CA LYS A 225 -5.37 -13.30 -2.75
C LYS A 225 -6.08 -11.96 -2.90
N LYS A 226 -5.56 -11.12 -3.78
CA LYS A 226 -6.25 -9.89 -4.13
C LYS A 226 -7.53 -10.22 -4.90
N GLN A 227 -8.55 -9.40 -4.73
CA GLN A 227 -9.76 -9.45 -5.56
C GLN A 227 -9.36 -9.33 -7.05
N PRO A 228 -9.88 -10.20 -7.94
CA PRO A 228 -9.38 -10.32 -9.32
C PRO A 228 -9.39 -9.01 -10.10
N TYR A 229 -10.47 -8.24 -9.98
CA TYR A 229 -10.59 -6.96 -10.67
C TYR A 229 -9.62 -5.91 -10.14
N VAL A 230 -9.43 -5.83 -8.82
CA VAL A 230 -8.44 -4.94 -8.19
C VAL A 230 -7.01 -5.29 -8.64
N GLN A 231 -6.70 -6.59 -8.76
CA GLN A 231 -5.42 -7.04 -9.31
C GLN A 231 -5.25 -6.63 -10.78
N PHE A 232 -6.30 -6.79 -11.59
CA PHE A 232 -6.31 -6.39 -12.98
C PHE A 232 -6.05 -4.88 -13.16
N LEU A 233 -6.76 -4.03 -12.39
CA LEU A 233 -6.52 -2.58 -12.40
C LEU A 233 -5.11 -2.22 -11.97
N GLY A 234 -4.57 -2.93 -10.95
CA GLY A 234 -3.19 -2.76 -10.51
C GLY A 234 -2.16 -3.09 -11.59
N ASN A 235 -2.39 -4.16 -12.35
CA ASN A 235 -1.53 -4.56 -13.46
C ASN A 235 -1.51 -3.50 -14.58
N ILE A 236 -2.67 -2.94 -14.93
CA ILE A 236 -2.75 -1.86 -15.94
C ILE A 236 -2.05 -0.60 -15.44
N ARG A 237 -2.27 -0.20 -14.18
CA ARG A 237 -1.56 0.93 -13.57
C ARG A 237 -0.05 0.77 -13.68
N ASN A 238 0.47 -0.39 -13.31
CA ASN A 238 1.90 -0.68 -13.36
C ASN A 238 2.45 -0.63 -14.79
N LYS A 239 1.71 -1.14 -15.79
CA LYS A 239 2.09 -1.06 -17.20
C LYS A 239 2.20 0.40 -17.67
N LEU A 240 1.21 1.24 -17.37
CA LEU A 240 1.22 2.64 -17.78
C LEU A 240 2.33 3.44 -17.09
N VAL A 241 2.54 3.22 -15.79
CA VAL A 241 3.67 3.82 -15.06
C VAL A 241 5.00 3.37 -15.68
N GLY A 242 5.14 2.08 -16.02
CA GLY A 242 6.32 1.55 -16.72
C GLY A 242 6.55 2.16 -18.11
N LEU A 243 5.48 2.59 -18.79
CA LEU A 243 5.54 3.34 -20.07
C LEU A 243 5.80 4.85 -19.88
N GLY A 244 6.01 5.31 -18.64
CA GLY A 244 6.33 6.69 -18.30
C GLY A 244 5.12 7.62 -18.18
N PHE A 245 3.91 7.06 -18.00
CA PHE A 245 2.74 7.87 -17.70
C PHE A 245 2.70 8.26 -16.22
N LYS A 246 2.25 9.49 -15.95
CA LYS A 246 1.98 10.02 -14.60
C LYS A 246 0.51 9.83 -14.27
N GLU A 247 0.22 9.25 -13.10
CA GLU A 247 -1.16 9.05 -12.65
C GLU A 247 -1.76 10.37 -12.15
N MET A 248 -2.92 10.72 -12.69
CA MET A 248 -3.70 11.90 -12.30
C MET A 248 -4.55 11.61 -11.07
N TYR A 249 -4.75 12.62 -10.24
CA TYR A 249 -5.71 12.54 -9.14
C TYR A 249 -7.15 12.58 -9.67
N ALA A 250 -7.91 11.53 -9.42
CA ALA A 250 -9.27 11.32 -9.89
C ALA A 250 -10.27 11.25 -8.71
N PRO A 251 -10.75 12.39 -8.17
CA PRO A 251 -11.76 12.41 -7.11
C PRO A 251 -13.12 11.92 -7.62
N LEU A 252 -13.88 11.27 -6.73
CA LEU A 252 -15.22 10.76 -7.08
C LEU A 252 -16.20 11.88 -7.41
N ILE A 253 -16.06 13.03 -6.73
CA ILE A 253 -16.94 14.19 -6.86
C ILE A 253 -16.13 15.37 -7.35
N THR A 254 -16.67 16.07 -8.34
CA THR A 254 -16.06 17.27 -8.89
C THR A 254 -17.14 18.25 -9.36
N GLN A 255 -16.75 19.44 -9.78
CA GLN A 255 -17.68 20.44 -10.30
C GLN A 255 -18.12 20.12 -11.74
N GLU A 256 -19.32 20.57 -12.13
CA GLU A 256 -19.74 20.56 -13.54
C GLU A 256 -18.73 21.29 -14.42
N PHE A 257 -18.03 22.28 -13.89
CA PHE A 257 -16.93 22.95 -14.59
C PHE A 257 -15.94 21.97 -15.21
N TYR A 258 -15.46 20.99 -14.47
CA TYR A 258 -14.50 20.01 -14.98
C TYR A 258 -15.14 18.90 -15.79
N ASN A 259 -16.37 18.52 -15.46
CA ASN A 259 -17.08 17.50 -16.23
C ASN A 259 -17.47 18.00 -17.61
N PHE A 260 -17.72 19.31 -17.78
CA PHE A 260 -18.33 19.81 -19.00
C PHE A 260 -17.75 21.14 -19.49
N ASP A 261 -17.73 22.20 -18.65
CA ASP A 261 -17.41 23.53 -19.13
C ASP A 261 -15.96 23.64 -19.62
N ALA A 262 -14.99 23.12 -18.86
CA ALA A 262 -13.58 23.09 -19.26
C ALA A 262 -13.32 22.16 -20.46
N LEU A 263 -14.27 21.30 -20.81
CA LEU A 263 -14.26 20.45 -22.00
C LEU A 263 -15.05 21.04 -23.18
N PHE A 264 -15.37 22.35 -23.11
CA PHE A 264 -16.11 23.07 -24.10
C PHE A 264 -17.50 22.49 -24.42
N GLN A 265 -18.10 21.70 -23.51
CA GLN A 265 -19.45 21.18 -23.67
C GLN A 265 -20.47 22.19 -23.16
N PRO A 266 -21.46 22.63 -23.97
CA PRO A 266 -22.36 23.74 -23.61
C PRO A 266 -23.27 23.38 -22.44
N GLN A 267 -23.70 24.38 -21.67
CA GLN A 267 -24.52 24.16 -20.47
C GLN A 267 -25.92 23.65 -20.77
N GLY A 268 -26.42 23.84 -21.98
CA GLY A 268 -27.69 23.27 -22.46
C GLY A 268 -27.56 21.89 -23.14
N HIS A 269 -26.37 21.26 -23.10
CA HIS A 269 -26.17 19.95 -23.76
C HIS A 269 -27.00 18.86 -23.08
N PRO A 270 -27.66 17.94 -23.85
CA PRO A 270 -28.48 16.86 -23.28
C PRO A 270 -27.75 15.98 -22.26
N ALA A 271 -26.48 15.67 -22.51
CA ALA A 271 -25.67 14.86 -21.59
C ALA A 271 -25.48 15.47 -20.17
N ARG A 272 -25.93 16.69 -19.93
CA ARG A 272 -25.99 17.32 -18.59
C ARG A 272 -27.36 17.15 -17.92
N SER A 273 -28.31 16.49 -18.58
CA SER A 273 -29.64 16.26 -18.03
C SER A 273 -29.60 15.30 -16.85
N TRP A 274 -30.63 15.35 -16.02
CA TRP A 274 -30.80 14.45 -14.88
C TRP A 274 -30.95 12.97 -15.29
N SER A 275 -31.30 12.70 -16.55
CA SER A 275 -31.37 11.35 -17.13
C SER A 275 -29.99 10.75 -17.37
N ASP A 276 -28.95 11.58 -17.57
CA ASP A 276 -27.64 11.13 -18.00
C ASP A 276 -26.55 11.36 -16.94
N THR A 277 -26.82 12.22 -15.94
CA THR A 277 -25.85 12.55 -14.89
C THR A 277 -26.49 12.73 -13.52
N TYR A 278 -25.77 12.34 -12.48
CA TYR A 278 -26.12 12.65 -11.09
C TYR A 278 -25.65 14.03 -10.69
N GLN A 279 -26.35 14.64 -9.72
CA GLN A 279 -25.94 15.88 -9.07
C GLN A 279 -26.04 15.74 -7.54
N LEU A 280 -25.15 16.41 -6.81
CA LEU A 280 -25.23 16.42 -5.35
C LEU A 280 -26.34 17.36 -4.86
N LYS A 281 -27.14 16.84 -3.96
CA LYS A 281 -28.14 17.65 -3.26
C LYS A 281 -27.47 18.56 -2.22
N GLN A 282 -26.47 18.01 -1.47
CA GLN A 282 -25.75 18.73 -0.42
C GLN A 282 -24.36 18.09 -0.18
N PRO A 283 -23.25 18.87 -0.19
CA PRO A 283 -23.20 20.28 -0.62
C PRO A 283 -23.51 20.42 -2.11
N LYS A 284 -24.25 21.45 -2.50
CA LYS A 284 -24.66 21.66 -3.89
C LYS A 284 -23.57 22.26 -4.75
N PHE A 285 -22.72 23.12 -4.18
CA PHE A 285 -21.73 23.90 -4.89
C PHE A 285 -20.32 23.66 -4.36
N GLY A 286 -19.36 23.67 -5.27
CA GLY A 286 -17.92 23.62 -5.00
C GLY A 286 -17.20 24.89 -5.44
N LYS A 287 -15.93 24.99 -5.06
CA LYS A 287 -15.06 26.13 -5.42
C LYS A 287 -14.50 25.93 -6.82
N LEU A 288 -14.69 26.93 -7.70
CA LEU A 288 -14.06 26.95 -9.02
C LEU A 288 -12.55 27.17 -8.93
N PRO A 289 -11.78 26.85 -10.01
CA PRO A 289 -10.36 27.15 -10.08
C PRO A 289 -10.09 28.67 -10.16
N ASP A 290 -8.87 29.03 -10.50
CA ASP A 290 -8.45 30.44 -10.66
C ASP A 290 -9.42 31.22 -11.55
N ALA A 291 -9.80 32.42 -11.12
CA ALA A 291 -10.78 33.27 -11.81
C ALA A 291 -10.37 33.62 -13.25
N LYS A 292 -9.07 33.69 -13.55
CA LYS A 292 -8.58 33.95 -14.91
C LYS A 292 -8.85 32.79 -15.83
N ILE A 293 -8.73 31.54 -15.32
CA ILE A 293 -9.07 30.31 -16.08
C ILE A 293 -10.56 30.27 -16.34
N VAL A 294 -11.38 30.50 -15.30
CA VAL A 294 -12.84 30.54 -15.40
C VAL A 294 -13.29 31.58 -16.44
N ALA A 295 -12.71 32.78 -16.39
CA ALA A 295 -13.02 33.85 -17.34
C ALA A 295 -12.69 33.48 -18.80
N ARG A 296 -11.55 32.78 -19.04
CA ARG A 296 -11.18 32.31 -20.37
C ARG A 296 -12.10 31.20 -20.88
N VAL A 297 -12.45 30.24 -20.02
CA VAL A 297 -13.42 29.19 -20.36
C VAL A 297 -14.79 29.79 -20.69
N LYS A 298 -15.27 30.73 -19.86
CA LYS A 298 -16.51 31.48 -20.12
C LYS A 298 -16.46 32.17 -21.51
N ALA A 299 -15.39 32.93 -21.79
CA ALA A 299 -15.21 33.62 -23.06
C ALA A 299 -15.20 32.68 -24.27
N ALA A 300 -14.58 31.47 -24.11
CA ALA A 300 -14.61 30.45 -25.15
C ALA A 300 -16.04 29.97 -25.42
N HIS A 301 -16.85 29.75 -24.39
CA HIS A 301 -18.26 29.36 -24.54
C HIS A 301 -19.12 30.46 -25.15
N GLU A 302 -18.97 31.70 -24.71
CA GLU A 302 -19.84 32.83 -25.11
C GLU A 302 -19.54 33.33 -26.52
N SER A 303 -18.24 33.45 -26.87
CA SER A 303 -17.81 34.09 -28.12
C SER A 303 -16.60 33.44 -28.79
N GLY A 304 -16.16 32.32 -28.29
CA GLY A 304 -14.96 31.63 -28.77
C GLY A 304 -13.65 32.12 -28.15
N GLY A 305 -13.65 33.26 -27.45
CA GLY A 305 -12.47 33.83 -26.81
C GLY A 305 -11.30 34.04 -27.78
N ASN A 306 -10.14 33.46 -27.46
CA ASN A 306 -8.94 33.51 -28.28
C ASN A 306 -8.72 32.23 -29.15
N THR A 307 -9.75 31.45 -29.37
CA THR A 307 -9.65 30.11 -30.01
C THR A 307 -9.85 30.16 -31.53
N GLY A 308 -10.28 31.27 -32.07
CA GLY A 308 -10.66 31.39 -33.47
C GLY A 308 -12.07 30.89 -33.81
N SER A 309 -12.78 30.35 -32.81
CA SER A 309 -14.17 29.90 -32.97
C SER A 309 -15.15 31.04 -32.59
N ARG A 310 -16.44 30.83 -32.88
CA ARG A 310 -17.53 31.71 -32.47
C ARG A 310 -18.11 31.38 -31.09
N GLY A 311 -17.62 30.30 -30.46
CA GLY A 311 -18.22 29.74 -29.27
C GLY A 311 -19.61 29.18 -29.51
N TRP A 312 -20.35 28.97 -28.43
CA TRP A 312 -21.74 28.47 -28.46
C TRP A 312 -22.80 29.58 -28.47
N GLN A 313 -22.34 30.85 -28.32
CA GLN A 313 -23.19 32.08 -28.43
C GLN A 313 -24.35 32.12 -27.43
N TYR A 314 -24.16 31.61 -26.20
CA TYR A 314 -25.09 31.68 -25.08
C TYR A 314 -24.44 32.37 -23.88
N LYS A 315 -25.25 32.89 -22.99
CA LYS A 315 -24.77 33.47 -21.72
C LYS A 315 -24.38 32.37 -20.75
N TRP A 316 -23.08 32.21 -20.54
CA TRP A 316 -22.54 31.22 -19.61
C TRP A 316 -22.91 31.55 -18.16
N ASN A 317 -23.31 30.53 -17.40
CA ASN A 317 -23.75 30.65 -16.00
C ASN A 317 -22.77 30.00 -15.05
N GLU A 318 -22.15 30.79 -14.17
CA GLU A 318 -21.19 30.35 -13.17
C GLU A 318 -21.80 29.42 -12.11
N GLU A 319 -23.07 29.64 -11.74
CA GLU A 319 -23.76 28.81 -10.76
C GLU A 319 -23.92 27.36 -11.23
N ILE A 320 -24.13 27.16 -12.53
CA ILE A 320 -24.17 25.82 -13.13
C ILE A 320 -22.78 25.17 -13.02
N ALA A 321 -21.76 25.91 -13.39
CA ALA A 321 -20.38 25.39 -13.36
C ALA A 321 -19.90 25.03 -11.93
N LYS A 322 -20.41 25.68 -10.90
CA LYS A 322 -20.12 25.39 -9.49
C LYS A 322 -20.77 24.13 -8.95
N ARG A 323 -21.84 23.62 -9.58
CA ARG A 323 -22.57 22.46 -9.07
C ARG A 323 -21.64 21.27 -8.91
N LEU A 324 -21.78 20.58 -7.78
CA LEU A 324 -21.04 19.35 -7.50
C LEU A 324 -21.80 18.14 -8.02
N MET A 325 -21.06 17.23 -8.61
CA MET A 325 -21.57 16.00 -9.18
C MET A 325 -20.57 14.87 -9.06
N PRO A 326 -21.00 13.61 -9.00
CA PRO A 326 -20.13 12.48 -9.24
C PRO A 326 -19.54 12.56 -10.66
N SER A 327 -18.28 12.16 -10.85
CA SER A 327 -17.64 12.23 -12.17
C SER A 327 -18.42 11.39 -13.19
N ALA A 328 -18.92 12.02 -14.25
CA ALA A 328 -19.71 11.35 -15.28
C ALA A 328 -18.84 10.58 -16.28
N HIS A 329 -17.57 10.98 -16.41
CA HIS A 329 -16.56 10.36 -17.26
C HIS A 329 -15.14 10.74 -16.79
N GLY A 330 -14.14 9.98 -17.25
CA GLY A 330 -12.74 10.17 -16.85
C GLY A 330 -12.13 11.48 -17.32
N THR A 331 -12.58 12.03 -18.46
CA THR A 331 -12.04 13.25 -19.07
C THR A 331 -12.18 14.50 -18.18
N ALA A 332 -13.10 14.47 -17.20
CA ALA A 332 -13.15 15.47 -16.15
C ALA A 332 -11.82 15.60 -15.37
N HIS A 333 -11.09 14.51 -15.21
CA HIS A 333 -9.81 14.49 -14.52
C HIS A 333 -8.67 14.98 -15.43
N SER A 334 -8.77 14.72 -16.74
CA SER A 334 -7.89 15.36 -17.73
C SER A 334 -8.03 16.87 -17.67
N ALA A 335 -9.25 17.42 -17.68
CA ALA A 335 -9.51 18.84 -17.50
C ALA A 335 -8.92 19.38 -16.18
N ARG A 336 -9.09 18.67 -15.07
CA ARG A 336 -8.50 19.05 -13.77
C ARG A 336 -6.98 19.07 -13.80
N GLN A 337 -6.35 18.08 -14.44
CA GLN A 337 -4.89 18.02 -14.58
C GLN A 337 -4.37 19.16 -15.44
N LEU A 338 -5.03 19.47 -16.55
CA LEU A 338 -4.67 20.58 -17.43
C LEU A 338 -4.77 21.94 -16.70
N VAL A 339 -5.84 22.14 -15.88
CA VAL A 339 -6.00 23.33 -15.04
C VAL A 339 -4.93 23.42 -13.96
N LYS A 340 -4.53 22.30 -13.35
CA LYS A 340 -3.47 22.26 -12.34
C LYS A 340 -2.10 22.55 -12.92
N GLY A 341 -1.90 22.28 -14.20
CA GLY A 341 -0.63 22.37 -14.90
C GLY A 341 -0.08 21.00 -15.29
N ILE A 342 0.65 21.00 -16.40
CA ILE A 342 1.26 19.81 -16.99
C ILE A 342 2.70 20.12 -17.41
N GLU A 343 3.50 19.07 -17.51
CA GLU A 343 4.79 19.12 -18.20
C GLU A 343 4.58 18.86 -19.70
N ILE A 344 5.36 19.47 -20.55
CA ILE A 344 5.34 19.31 -22.01
C ILE A 344 6.79 19.06 -22.49
N PRO A 345 7.11 17.90 -23.04
CA PRO A 345 6.23 16.74 -23.33
C PRO A 345 5.74 16.04 -22.06
N GLY A 346 4.53 15.48 -22.09
CA GLY A 346 3.93 14.81 -20.94
C GLY A 346 2.98 13.69 -21.31
N LYS A 347 2.86 12.69 -20.42
CA LYS A 347 1.96 11.54 -20.53
C LYS A 347 1.21 11.39 -19.21
N TYR A 348 -0.12 11.37 -19.26
CA TYR A 348 -0.98 11.35 -18.09
C TYR A 348 -2.09 10.33 -18.25
N PHE A 349 -2.46 9.65 -17.14
CA PHE A 349 -3.58 8.73 -17.12
C PHE A 349 -4.29 8.75 -15.77
N ALA A 350 -5.53 8.25 -15.74
CA ALA A 350 -6.25 7.96 -14.51
C ALA A 350 -7.13 6.72 -14.71
N ILE A 351 -7.27 5.91 -13.68
CA ILE A 351 -8.36 4.95 -13.56
C ILE A 351 -9.44 5.65 -12.75
N ALA A 352 -10.43 6.18 -13.44
CA ALA A 352 -11.45 7.04 -12.88
C ALA A 352 -12.74 6.26 -12.60
N ARG A 353 -13.29 6.39 -11.39
CA ARG A 353 -14.64 5.93 -11.09
C ARG A 353 -15.64 6.94 -11.65
N CYS A 354 -16.52 6.47 -12.53
CA CYS A 354 -17.55 7.24 -13.20
C CYS A 354 -18.94 6.79 -12.77
N TYR A 355 -19.91 7.70 -12.85
CA TYR A 355 -21.27 7.47 -12.38
C TYR A 355 -22.28 7.94 -13.41
N ARG A 356 -23.20 7.05 -13.81
CA ARG A 356 -24.31 7.37 -14.72
C ARG A 356 -25.58 6.72 -14.23
N PRO A 357 -26.76 7.34 -14.42
CA PRO A 357 -28.06 6.78 -14.03
C PRO A 357 -28.53 5.71 -15.03
N ASP A 358 -27.65 4.77 -15.35
CA ASP A 358 -27.96 3.67 -16.28
C ASP A 358 -28.81 2.59 -15.61
N VAL A 359 -29.56 1.83 -16.41
CA VAL A 359 -30.28 0.66 -15.93
C VAL A 359 -29.29 -0.46 -15.66
N VAL A 360 -29.36 -1.02 -14.44
CA VAL A 360 -28.45 -2.10 -14.03
C VAL A 360 -28.80 -3.40 -14.73
N ASP A 361 -27.85 -3.93 -15.51
CA ASP A 361 -27.94 -5.23 -16.18
C ASP A 361 -26.60 -5.98 -16.12
N ALA A 362 -26.42 -7.04 -16.90
CA ALA A 362 -25.18 -7.81 -16.94
C ALA A 362 -23.98 -7.03 -17.52
N THR A 363 -24.20 -5.90 -18.19
CA THR A 363 -23.20 -5.11 -18.92
C THR A 363 -23.12 -3.66 -18.45
N HIS A 364 -24.09 -3.19 -17.67
CA HIS A 364 -24.18 -1.81 -17.19
C HIS A 364 -24.40 -1.75 -15.67
N LEU A 365 -23.70 -0.83 -15.04
CA LEU A 365 -23.88 -0.45 -13.64
C LEU A 365 -24.05 1.07 -13.55
N ILE A 366 -24.60 1.53 -12.44
CA ILE A 366 -24.70 2.97 -12.12
C ILE A 366 -23.33 3.60 -11.84
N GLU A 367 -22.31 2.78 -11.61
CA GLU A 367 -20.91 3.16 -11.46
C GLU A 367 -20.02 2.20 -12.25
N PHE A 368 -18.97 2.73 -12.83
CA PHE A 368 -18.00 1.94 -13.60
C PHE A 368 -16.63 2.63 -13.57
N ASN A 369 -15.58 1.92 -13.96
CA ASN A 369 -14.27 2.53 -14.12
C ASN A 369 -13.96 2.81 -15.60
N GLN A 370 -13.31 3.94 -15.83
CA GLN A 370 -12.80 4.35 -17.12
C GLN A 370 -11.29 4.58 -17.02
N LEU A 371 -10.54 3.97 -17.90
CA LEU A 371 -9.14 4.30 -18.10
C LEU A 371 -9.07 5.50 -19.03
N GLU A 372 -8.82 6.65 -18.45
CA GLU A 372 -8.65 7.91 -19.14
C GLU A 372 -7.18 8.23 -19.30
N GLY A 373 -6.81 8.94 -20.37
CA GLY A 373 -5.46 9.43 -20.51
C GLY A 373 -5.28 10.42 -21.65
N PHE A 374 -4.18 11.15 -21.57
CA PHE A 374 -3.74 12.00 -22.66
C PHE A 374 -2.21 12.10 -22.72
N VAL A 375 -1.70 12.36 -23.89
CA VAL A 375 -0.30 12.71 -24.12
C VAL A 375 -0.22 14.05 -24.84
N VAL A 376 0.76 14.85 -24.48
CA VAL A 376 0.94 16.18 -25.04
C VAL A 376 2.38 16.38 -25.50
N ASP A 377 2.56 16.79 -26.77
CA ASP A 377 3.85 17.10 -27.37
C ASP A 377 3.64 17.92 -28.64
N LYS A 378 4.58 18.79 -28.98
CA LYS A 378 4.54 19.64 -30.19
C LYS A 378 4.51 18.84 -31.50
N SER A 379 5.10 17.65 -31.49
CA SER A 379 5.24 16.78 -32.67
C SER A 379 4.05 15.85 -32.90
N PHE A 380 3.09 15.79 -31.97
CA PHE A 380 2.00 14.83 -32.05
C PHE A 380 0.95 15.21 -33.10
N ASN A 381 0.42 14.16 -33.75
CA ASN A 381 -0.64 14.26 -34.73
C ASN A 381 -1.58 13.05 -34.64
N PHE A 382 -2.62 13.04 -35.44
CA PHE A 382 -3.65 12.01 -35.43
C PHE A 382 -3.12 10.59 -35.72
N ARG A 383 -2.09 10.45 -36.56
CA ARG A 383 -1.47 9.14 -36.82
C ARG A 383 -0.81 8.54 -35.59
N HIS A 384 -0.18 9.39 -34.76
CA HIS A 384 0.38 8.95 -33.47
C HIS A 384 -0.71 8.43 -32.54
N LEU A 385 -1.88 9.10 -32.50
CA LEU A 385 -3.02 8.63 -31.72
C LEU A 385 -3.47 7.24 -32.17
N LEU A 386 -3.69 7.04 -33.46
CA LEU A 386 -4.11 5.73 -34.00
C LEU A 386 -3.10 4.62 -33.70
N GLY A 387 -1.79 4.92 -33.84
CA GLY A 387 -0.71 3.97 -33.50
C GLY A 387 -0.72 3.56 -32.04
N MET A 388 -0.85 4.53 -31.13
CA MET A 388 -0.89 4.29 -29.70
C MET A 388 -2.14 3.51 -29.28
N LEU A 389 -3.30 3.85 -29.79
CA LEU A 389 -4.55 3.14 -29.52
C LEU A 389 -4.50 1.69 -30.01
N LYS A 390 -3.92 1.46 -31.20
CA LYS A 390 -3.70 0.09 -31.72
C LYS A 390 -2.82 -0.71 -30.77
N GLN A 391 -1.72 -0.12 -30.29
CA GLN A 391 -0.83 -0.77 -29.34
C GLN A 391 -1.54 -1.09 -28.01
N PHE A 392 -2.34 -0.18 -27.48
CA PHE A 392 -3.12 -0.42 -26.27
C PHE A 392 -4.13 -1.58 -26.47
N ALA A 393 -4.83 -1.64 -27.59
CA ALA A 393 -5.76 -2.73 -27.88
C ALA A 393 -5.05 -4.09 -27.93
N ILE A 394 -3.87 -4.16 -28.53
CA ILE A 394 -3.09 -5.40 -28.60
C ILE A 394 -2.53 -5.78 -27.23
N GLU A 395 -1.83 -4.87 -26.55
CA GLU A 395 -1.09 -5.19 -25.31
C GLU A 395 -1.99 -5.29 -24.08
N ILE A 396 -3.02 -4.46 -23.99
CA ILE A 396 -3.91 -4.42 -22.82
C ILE A 396 -5.09 -5.36 -23.02
N ALA A 397 -5.76 -5.31 -24.17
CA ALA A 397 -6.93 -6.14 -24.48
C ALA A 397 -6.58 -7.50 -25.07
N GLY A 398 -5.40 -7.66 -25.67
CA GLY A 398 -5.06 -8.87 -26.43
C GLY A 398 -5.86 -8.98 -27.75
N ALA A 399 -6.22 -7.84 -28.35
CA ALA A 399 -6.98 -7.81 -29.59
C ALA A 399 -6.17 -8.36 -30.76
N GLU A 400 -6.80 -9.18 -31.61
CA GLU A 400 -6.19 -9.70 -32.85
C GLU A 400 -6.23 -8.66 -33.95
N GLU A 401 -7.35 -7.96 -34.07
CA GLU A 401 -7.60 -6.93 -35.08
C GLU A 401 -8.22 -5.69 -34.46
N VAL A 402 -7.97 -4.54 -35.06
CA VAL A 402 -8.57 -3.26 -34.66
C VAL A 402 -9.20 -2.54 -35.85
N LYS A 403 -10.25 -1.79 -35.57
CA LYS A 403 -10.96 -0.95 -36.51
C LYS A 403 -11.09 0.46 -35.96
N PHE A 404 -10.82 1.46 -36.76
CA PHE A 404 -11.05 2.87 -36.45
C PHE A 404 -12.25 3.38 -37.24
N LEU A 405 -13.19 3.96 -36.52
CA LEU A 405 -14.39 4.58 -37.10
C LEU A 405 -14.40 6.07 -36.71
N PRO A 406 -14.79 6.97 -37.64
CA PRO A 406 -15.04 8.35 -37.28
C PRO A 406 -16.11 8.41 -36.18
N ASP A 407 -15.92 9.35 -35.22
CA ASP A 407 -16.87 9.54 -34.16
C ASP A 407 -16.94 11.04 -33.78
N TYR A 408 -17.80 11.39 -32.83
CA TYR A 408 -17.97 12.75 -32.37
C TYR A 408 -17.95 12.81 -30.82
N TYR A 409 -17.03 13.60 -30.30
CA TYR A 409 -17.01 14.00 -28.90
C TYR A 409 -16.88 15.53 -28.81
N PRO A 410 -17.63 16.20 -27.91
CA PRO A 410 -17.66 17.68 -27.85
C PRO A 410 -16.29 18.34 -27.66
N PHE A 411 -15.34 17.63 -27.08
CA PHE A 411 -14.03 18.14 -26.66
C PHE A 411 -12.85 17.69 -27.56
N THR A 412 -13.09 16.89 -28.60
CA THR A 412 -12.05 16.44 -29.53
C THR A 412 -12.40 16.73 -30.99
N GLU A 413 -11.38 17.02 -31.80
CA GLU A 413 -11.45 17.19 -33.24
C GLU A 413 -10.06 16.95 -33.86
N PRO A 414 -9.83 15.96 -34.70
CA PRO A 414 -10.78 14.89 -35.07
C PRO A 414 -11.03 13.91 -33.88
N SER A 415 -12.19 13.24 -33.97
CA SER A 415 -12.59 12.21 -33.02
C SER A 415 -12.63 10.84 -33.73
N VAL A 416 -12.32 9.79 -32.96
CA VAL A 416 -12.29 8.42 -33.46
C VAL A 416 -12.76 7.44 -32.41
N GLN A 417 -13.54 6.46 -32.82
CA GLN A 417 -13.86 5.27 -32.05
C GLN A 417 -12.94 4.13 -32.46
N LEU A 418 -12.37 3.44 -31.49
CA LEU A 418 -11.64 2.19 -31.70
C LEU A 418 -12.52 1.01 -31.33
N SER A 419 -12.70 0.09 -32.29
CA SER A 419 -13.24 -1.23 -32.01
C SER A 419 -12.14 -2.28 -32.10
N ALA A 420 -12.17 -3.23 -31.16
CA ALA A 420 -11.24 -4.35 -31.09
C ALA A 420 -11.98 -5.67 -31.34
N LYS A 421 -11.35 -6.59 -32.06
CA LYS A 421 -11.92 -7.92 -32.33
C LYS A 421 -11.51 -8.89 -31.26
N HIS A 422 -12.50 -9.40 -30.53
CA HIS A 422 -12.29 -10.45 -29.53
C HIS A 422 -12.56 -11.82 -30.17
N PRO A 423 -11.76 -12.88 -29.87
CA PRO A 423 -11.92 -14.20 -30.47
C PRO A 423 -13.33 -14.82 -30.36
N GLU A 424 -13.97 -14.63 -29.18
CA GLU A 424 -15.28 -15.23 -28.87
C GLU A 424 -16.48 -14.30 -29.11
N LEU A 425 -16.29 -12.97 -28.95
CA LEU A 425 -17.37 -11.98 -28.87
C LEU A 425 -17.46 -11.09 -30.10
N GLY A 426 -16.54 -11.25 -31.07
CA GLY A 426 -16.50 -10.43 -32.27
C GLY A 426 -16.04 -8.99 -32.01
N TRP A 427 -16.59 -8.04 -32.74
CA TRP A 427 -16.20 -6.63 -32.66
C TRP A 427 -16.81 -5.94 -31.42
N ILE A 428 -15.99 -5.30 -30.63
CA ILE A 428 -16.37 -4.60 -29.40
C ILE A 428 -15.83 -3.20 -29.48
N GLU A 429 -16.65 -2.24 -29.08
CA GLU A 429 -16.17 -0.88 -28.79
C GLU A 429 -15.17 -0.91 -27.64
N PHE A 430 -13.95 -0.41 -27.92
CA PHE A 430 -12.85 -0.44 -26.98
C PHE A 430 -12.56 0.93 -26.38
N ALA A 431 -12.48 1.96 -27.21
CA ALA A 431 -12.13 3.30 -26.78
C ALA A 431 -12.74 4.40 -27.67
N GLY A 432 -13.11 5.50 -27.04
CA GLY A 432 -13.28 6.78 -27.69
C GLY A 432 -12.02 7.62 -27.55
N ALA A 433 -11.60 8.33 -28.62
CA ALA A 433 -10.36 9.10 -28.60
C ALA A 433 -10.40 10.27 -29.59
N GLY A 434 -9.44 11.18 -29.47
CA GLY A 434 -9.31 12.30 -30.38
C GLY A 434 -8.17 13.24 -30.00
N ILE A 435 -8.05 14.31 -30.74
CA ILE A 435 -7.18 15.44 -30.39
C ILE A 435 -8.02 16.48 -29.65
N PHE A 436 -7.60 16.91 -28.47
CA PHE A 436 -8.32 17.96 -27.74
C PHE A 436 -8.39 19.25 -28.56
N ARG A 437 -9.58 19.81 -28.60
CA ARG A 437 -9.90 21.00 -29.40
C ARG A 437 -9.20 22.26 -28.87
N PRO A 438 -8.89 23.24 -29.75
CA PRO A 438 -8.36 24.54 -29.32
C PRO A 438 -9.27 25.24 -28.31
N GLU A 439 -10.61 25.12 -28.45
CA GLU A 439 -11.59 25.71 -27.54
C GLU A 439 -11.54 25.15 -26.11
N MET A 440 -10.97 23.96 -25.94
CA MET A 440 -10.65 23.38 -24.65
C MET A 440 -9.25 23.79 -24.17
N MET A 441 -8.24 23.65 -25.02
CA MET A 441 -6.83 23.75 -24.63
C MET A 441 -6.36 25.20 -24.42
N LEU A 442 -6.71 26.12 -25.34
CA LEU A 442 -6.26 27.51 -25.27
C LEU A 442 -6.77 28.29 -24.04
N PRO A 443 -8.04 28.13 -23.61
CA PRO A 443 -8.51 28.71 -22.36
C PRO A 443 -7.73 28.25 -21.13
N LEU A 444 -7.21 27.02 -21.17
CA LEU A 444 -6.38 26.44 -20.10
C LEU A 444 -4.90 26.83 -20.22
N GLY A 445 -4.53 27.58 -21.26
CA GLY A 445 -3.19 28.11 -21.46
C GLY A 445 -2.23 27.16 -22.18
N ILE A 446 -2.73 26.12 -22.85
CA ILE A 446 -1.95 25.10 -23.53
C ILE A 446 -2.14 25.25 -25.04
N LYS A 447 -1.02 25.31 -25.77
CA LYS A 447 -1.00 25.49 -27.24
C LYS A 447 -0.65 24.20 -27.98
N GLU A 448 0.01 23.31 -27.32
CA GLU A 448 0.49 22.06 -27.90
C GLU A 448 -0.66 21.06 -28.09
N PRO A 449 -0.64 20.26 -29.17
CA PRO A 449 -1.66 19.25 -29.41
C PRO A 449 -1.61 18.17 -28.31
N ALA A 450 -2.78 17.78 -27.84
CA ALA A 450 -2.95 16.70 -26.88
C ALA A 450 -3.80 15.57 -27.49
N LEU A 451 -3.24 14.38 -27.54
CA LEU A 451 -3.93 13.15 -27.95
C LEU A 451 -4.58 12.54 -26.73
N ALA A 452 -5.89 12.33 -26.74
CA ALA A 452 -6.64 11.86 -25.59
C ALA A 452 -7.49 10.63 -25.92
N TRP A 453 -7.75 9.81 -24.91
CA TRP A 453 -8.57 8.62 -25.03
C TRP A 453 -9.30 8.30 -23.71
N GLY A 454 -10.44 7.63 -23.83
CA GLY A 454 -11.18 7.01 -22.74
C GLY A 454 -11.51 5.56 -23.08
N ILE A 455 -11.14 4.61 -22.22
CA ILE A 455 -11.37 3.18 -22.38
C ILE A 455 -12.30 2.70 -21.27
N GLY A 456 -13.39 2.01 -21.64
CA GLY A 456 -14.30 1.33 -20.71
C GLY A 456 -13.61 0.10 -20.12
N ILE A 457 -12.88 0.29 -19.00
CA ILE A 457 -11.97 -0.74 -18.48
C ILE A 457 -12.72 -1.93 -17.86
N ASP A 458 -13.95 -1.74 -17.39
CA ASP A 458 -14.76 -2.80 -16.79
C ASP A 458 -15.11 -3.89 -17.82
N ARG A 459 -15.51 -3.48 -19.02
CA ARG A 459 -15.76 -4.45 -20.13
C ARG A 459 -14.50 -5.21 -20.49
N LEU A 460 -13.37 -4.52 -20.55
CA LEU A 460 -12.08 -5.17 -20.78
C LEU A 460 -11.74 -6.17 -19.68
N ALA A 461 -12.00 -5.82 -18.42
CA ALA A 461 -11.80 -6.73 -17.30
C ALA A 461 -12.69 -7.98 -17.40
N MET A 462 -13.97 -7.81 -17.77
CA MET A 462 -14.88 -8.95 -17.98
C MET A 462 -14.28 -9.96 -18.94
N PHE A 463 -13.70 -9.50 -20.07
CA PHE A 463 -13.06 -10.40 -21.04
C PHE A 463 -11.81 -11.08 -20.48
N LYS A 464 -10.90 -10.31 -19.95
CA LYS A 464 -9.63 -10.84 -19.41
C LYS A 464 -9.83 -11.82 -18.25
N LEU A 465 -10.87 -11.59 -17.45
CA LEU A 465 -11.20 -12.42 -16.30
C LEU A 465 -12.24 -13.51 -16.61
N ASN A 466 -12.74 -13.55 -17.86
CA ASN A 466 -13.82 -14.44 -18.28
C ASN A 466 -15.09 -14.33 -17.41
N ILE A 467 -15.45 -13.09 -17.05
CA ILE A 467 -16.63 -12.77 -16.26
C ILE A 467 -17.74 -12.31 -17.18
N ARG A 468 -18.91 -12.96 -17.14
CA ARG A 468 -20.04 -12.68 -18.03
C ARG A 468 -20.98 -11.59 -17.54
N ASP A 469 -20.91 -11.24 -16.27
CA ASP A 469 -21.76 -10.26 -15.62
C ASP A 469 -20.89 -9.25 -14.87
N VAL A 470 -21.02 -7.96 -15.22
CA VAL A 470 -20.21 -6.87 -14.69
C VAL A 470 -20.32 -6.73 -13.18
N ARG A 471 -21.43 -7.16 -12.58
CA ARG A 471 -21.66 -7.12 -11.12
C ARG A 471 -20.63 -7.95 -10.34
N TYR A 472 -20.10 -9.01 -10.92
CA TYR A 472 -19.04 -9.83 -10.31
C TYR A 472 -17.70 -9.10 -10.19
N LEU A 473 -17.42 -8.09 -11.02
CA LEU A 473 -16.20 -7.28 -10.86
C LEU A 473 -16.15 -6.59 -9.50
N PHE A 474 -17.31 -6.28 -8.93
CA PHE A 474 -17.45 -5.59 -7.64
C PHE A 474 -17.96 -6.51 -6.53
N SER A 475 -17.98 -7.82 -6.77
CA SER A 475 -18.50 -8.78 -5.80
C SER A 475 -17.59 -8.90 -4.58
N ASP A 476 -18.22 -8.96 -3.41
CA ASP A 476 -17.63 -9.31 -2.11
C ASP A 476 -18.00 -10.72 -1.63
N ASP A 477 -18.71 -11.51 -2.47
CA ASP A 477 -19.05 -12.90 -2.18
C ASP A 477 -17.79 -13.77 -2.06
N LEU A 478 -17.49 -14.17 -0.84
CA LEU A 478 -16.32 -14.99 -0.53
C LEU A 478 -16.37 -16.36 -1.20
N GLY A 479 -17.55 -16.94 -1.42
CA GLY A 479 -17.73 -18.21 -2.11
C GLY A 479 -17.29 -18.13 -3.57
N TRP A 480 -17.67 -17.05 -4.24
CA TRP A 480 -17.23 -16.76 -5.60
C TRP A 480 -15.74 -16.38 -5.64
N LEU A 481 -15.31 -15.43 -4.78
CA LEU A 481 -13.93 -14.93 -4.76
C LEU A 481 -12.91 -16.06 -4.53
N ARG A 482 -13.21 -17.05 -3.69
CA ARG A 482 -12.34 -18.20 -3.43
C ARG A 482 -12.11 -19.09 -4.65
N LYS A 483 -13.13 -19.22 -5.51
CA LYS A 483 -13.09 -20.06 -6.72
C LYS A 483 -12.39 -19.39 -7.89
N GLU A 484 -12.37 -18.05 -7.92
CA GLU A 484 -11.79 -17.29 -9.02
C GLU A 484 -10.28 -17.52 -9.13
N LYS A 485 -9.78 -17.50 -10.38
CA LYS A 485 -8.36 -17.66 -10.67
C LYS A 485 -7.55 -16.45 -10.18
N VAL A 486 -6.31 -16.69 -9.80
CA VAL A 486 -5.36 -15.62 -9.54
C VAL A 486 -5.00 -14.94 -10.86
N VAL A 487 -5.14 -13.62 -10.91
CA VAL A 487 -4.77 -12.83 -12.08
C VAL A 487 -3.26 -12.64 -12.09
N VAL A 488 -2.60 -13.27 -13.03
CA VAL A 488 -1.16 -13.08 -13.29
C VAL A 488 -1.02 -11.95 -14.31
N GLY A 489 -0.08 -11.02 -14.07
CA GLY A 489 0.13 -9.80 -14.87
C GLY A 489 0.77 -10.05 -16.22
#